data_c603f0ca362f78deccf48c5a1e402fa7
#
_entry.id   c603f0ca362f78deccf48c5a1e402fa7
#
_cell.length_a   1.000
_cell.length_b   1.000
_cell.length_c   1.000
_cell.angle_alpha   90.00
_cell.angle_beta   90.00
_cell.angle_gamma   90.00
#
_symmetry.space_group_name_H-M   'P 1'
#
loop_
_entity.id
_entity.type
_entity.pdbx_description
1 polymer ?
#
loop_
_entity_poly.entity_id
_entity_poly.type
_entity_poly.pdbx_seq_one_letter_code
_entity_poly.pdbx_strand_id
1 'polypeptide(L)'
;MSKKKKILVTGGCGYVGSVLTKSLSNKGYNVTVVDTLWFGNNFGNSKNIKVIKQDIRNIDKLNLKGFETVIHLANIANDPSAQIDPSISWEINVLASYQLLEKAKNSGVKKFIFASSGSVYGVKKEKKVTEDLSLVPISTYNKTKLIFEKILMSYNANNFKIFCIRPGTICGLSPRMRWDLSVNLLTLSALKYKRIEVFGGSQFRPHIHIKDMIRVYEFFLNKKNIKPGIYNASFECFTIKKLANFIQQRTKSKIFYHKSNDIRSYRLNSDKLIKSGFTPKFLVEDALDEIIQWHLDGKLIDNINNYNLKKMQKLINSRLIK
;
A
#
# COMPACT_ATOMS: atom_id res chain seq x y z
N MET A 1 11.35 -29.69 14.80
CA MET A 1 10.86 -28.31 14.63
C MET A 1 10.74 -27.99 13.15
N SER A 2 9.56 -27.65 12.61
CA SER A 2 9.44 -27.28 11.20
C SER A 2 10.26 -26.02 10.95
N LYS A 3 11.05 -26.00 9.87
CA LYS A 3 11.91 -24.88 9.49
C LYS A 3 11.02 -23.62 9.28
N LYS A 4 11.23 -22.59 10.08
CA LYS A 4 10.47 -21.32 9.95
C LYS A 4 10.58 -20.79 8.53
N LYS A 5 9.44 -20.52 7.89
CA LYS A 5 9.40 -20.00 6.52
C LYS A 5 10.08 -18.63 6.45
N LYS A 6 10.97 -18.46 5.49
CA LYS A 6 11.65 -17.18 5.22
C LYS A 6 10.87 -16.37 4.21
N ILE A 7 10.55 -15.13 4.57
CA ILE A 7 9.81 -14.18 3.75
C ILE A 7 10.68 -12.96 3.48
N LEU A 8 10.77 -12.56 2.22
CA LEU A 8 11.32 -11.27 1.84
C LEU A 8 10.19 -10.25 1.70
N VAL A 9 10.34 -9.09 2.35
CA VAL A 9 9.44 -7.94 2.19
C VAL A 9 10.26 -6.77 1.67
N THR A 10 10.07 -6.37 0.43
CA THR A 10 10.67 -5.13 -0.08
C THR A 10 9.77 -3.95 0.24
N GLY A 11 10.33 -2.80 0.61
CA GLY A 11 9.53 -1.68 1.10
C GLY A 11 8.92 -1.92 2.49
N GLY A 12 9.53 -2.82 3.28
CA GLY A 12 9.00 -3.24 4.57
C GLY A 12 9.02 -2.17 5.65
N CYS A 13 9.77 -1.07 5.47
CA CYS A 13 9.76 0.08 6.38
C CYS A 13 8.74 1.17 6.00
N GLY A 14 7.97 0.96 4.93
CA GLY A 14 6.89 1.85 4.48
C GLY A 14 5.63 1.75 5.34
N TYR A 15 4.56 2.47 4.94
CA TYR A 15 3.29 2.56 5.66
C TYR A 15 2.64 1.17 5.91
N VAL A 16 2.42 0.40 4.86
CA VAL A 16 1.88 -0.96 4.96
C VAL A 16 2.96 -1.93 5.45
N GLY A 17 4.18 -1.77 4.92
CA GLY A 17 5.29 -2.69 5.17
C GLY A 17 5.66 -2.80 6.64
N SER A 18 5.66 -1.69 7.40
CA SER A 18 6.01 -1.69 8.82
C SER A 18 5.01 -2.47 9.68
N VAL A 19 3.72 -2.38 9.37
CA VAL A 19 2.68 -3.15 10.08
C VAL A 19 2.73 -4.62 9.66
N LEU A 20 2.84 -4.90 8.35
CA LEU A 20 2.91 -6.26 7.82
C LEU A 20 4.13 -7.03 8.36
N THR A 21 5.30 -6.42 8.30
CA THR A 21 6.56 -7.04 8.76
C THR A 21 6.47 -7.42 10.24
N LYS A 22 5.94 -6.52 11.07
CA LYS A 22 5.73 -6.79 12.50
C LYS A 22 4.72 -7.91 12.74
N SER A 23 3.60 -7.90 11.99
CA SER A 23 2.58 -8.96 12.08
C SER A 23 3.14 -10.34 11.71
N LEU A 24 3.89 -10.42 10.61
CA LEU A 24 4.54 -11.67 10.17
C LEU A 24 5.56 -12.16 11.19
N SER A 25 6.40 -11.27 11.72
CA SER A 25 7.38 -11.60 12.77
C SER A 25 6.71 -12.16 14.03
N ASN A 26 5.62 -11.53 14.49
CA ASN A 26 4.85 -11.98 15.65
C ASN A 26 4.20 -13.36 15.43
N LYS A 27 3.91 -13.73 14.19
CA LYS A 27 3.41 -15.05 13.79
C LYS A 27 4.54 -16.08 13.58
N GLY A 28 5.76 -15.72 13.93
CA GLY A 28 6.91 -16.64 13.91
C GLY A 28 7.61 -16.79 12.56
N TYR A 29 7.30 -15.97 11.54
CA TYR A 29 8.05 -15.96 10.29
C TYR A 29 9.42 -15.31 10.47
N ASN A 30 10.43 -15.80 9.72
CA ASN A 30 11.71 -15.12 9.58
C ASN A 30 11.58 -14.10 8.45
N VAL A 31 11.48 -12.81 8.78
CA VAL A 31 11.25 -11.74 7.81
C VAL A 31 12.56 -11.02 7.51
N THR A 32 12.93 -10.97 6.25
CA THR A 32 13.97 -10.06 5.76
C THR A 32 13.31 -8.89 5.05
N VAL A 33 13.62 -7.69 5.47
CA VAL A 33 13.18 -6.44 4.85
C VAL A 33 14.30 -5.89 4.00
N VAL A 34 14.00 -5.52 2.76
CA VAL A 34 14.86 -4.71 1.89
C VAL A 34 14.19 -3.37 1.67
N ASP A 35 14.85 -2.30 2.09
CA ASP A 35 14.28 -0.94 2.04
C ASP A 35 15.41 0.10 1.95
N THR A 36 15.17 1.19 1.26
CA THR A 36 16.11 2.33 1.18
C THR A 36 16.20 3.12 2.48
N LEU A 37 15.23 2.92 3.37
CA LEU A 37 15.05 3.64 4.63
C LEU A 37 14.85 5.16 4.45
N TRP A 38 14.29 5.58 3.31
CA TRP A 38 14.00 7.00 3.08
C TRP A 38 13.07 7.61 4.11
N PHE A 39 12.22 6.79 4.71
CA PHE A 39 11.27 7.18 5.76
C PHE A 39 11.64 6.68 7.16
N GLY A 40 12.84 6.10 7.31
CA GLY A 40 13.34 5.56 8.57
C GLY A 40 13.11 4.06 8.75
N ASN A 41 13.55 3.56 9.90
CA ASN A 41 13.36 2.17 10.34
C ASN A 41 12.63 2.17 11.70
N ASN A 42 11.49 1.46 11.78
CA ASN A 42 10.63 1.44 12.96
C ASN A 42 10.58 0.08 13.67
N PHE A 43 11.56 -0.82 13.43
CA PHE A 43 11.53 -2.17 14.01
C PHE A 43 12.35 -2.34 15.27
N GLY A 44 13.29 -1.45 15.56
CA GLY A 44 14.22 -1.62 16.68
C GLY A 44 14.97 -2.96 16.59
N ASN A 45 15.30 -3.55 17.74
CA ASN A 45 16.01 -4.83 17.85
C ASN A 45 15.04 -6.02 17.88
N SER A 46 14.41 -6.36 16.75
CA SER A 46 13.50 -7.51 16.66
C SER A 46 14.25 -8.78 16.23
N LYS A 47 14.18 -9.85 17.05
CA LYS A 47 14.89 -11.14 16.79
C LYS A 47 14.52 -11.81 15.46
N ASN A 48 13.32 -11.60 14.94
CA ASN A 48 12.83 -12.28 13.73
C ASN A 48 12.73 -11.35 12.51
N ILE A 49 13.23 -10.11 12.60
CA ILE A 49 13.24 -9.14 11.51
C ILE A 49 14.67 -8.74 11.20
N LYS A 50 15.14 -9.05 9.99
CA LYS A 50 16.41 -8.55 9.47
C LYS A 50 16.13 -7.42 8.49
N VAL A 51 16.65 -6.22 8.75
CA VAL A 51 16.54 -5.08 7.82
C VAL A 51 17.84 -4.93 7.05
N ILE A 52 17.74 -4.88 5.73
CA ILE A 52 18.84 -4.61 4.81
C ILE A 52 18.55 -3.27 4.15
N LYS A 53 19.39 -2.27 4.45
CA LYS A 53 19.34 -0.96 3.78
C LYS A 53 19.88 -1.12 2.37
N GLN A 54 18.98 -1.21 1.39
CA GLN A 54 19.34 -1.39 -0.01
C GLN A 54 18.23 -0.88 -0.93
N ASP A 55 18.64 -0.28 -2.05
CA ASP A 55 17.74 0.05 -3.15
C ASP A 55 17.46 -1.20 -3.99
N ILE A 56 16.20 -1.40 -4.37
CA ILE A 56 15.82 -2.55 -5.23
C ILE A 56 16.41 -2.47 -6.64
N ARG A 57 16.88 -1.32 -7.09
CA ARG A 57 17.65 -1.17 -8.34
C ARG A 57 18.97 -1.95 -8.32
N ASN A 58 19.48 -2.24 -7.14
CA ASN A 58 20.71 -3.02 -6.91
C ASN A 58 20.40 -4.45 -6.46
N ILE A 59 19.29 -5.04 -6.91
CA ILE A 59 18.81 -6.35 -6.43
C ILE A 59 19.80 -7.49 -6.68
N ASP A 60 20.71 -7.34 -7.62
CA ASP A 60 21.75 -8.34 -7.91
C ASP A 60 22.66 -8.65 -6.72
N LYS A 61 22.86 -7.68 -5.84
CA LYS A 61 23.64 -7.84 -4.61
C LYS A 61 22.93 -8.65 -3.52
N LEU A 62 21.64 -8.97 -3.69
CA LEU A 62 20.86 -9.70 -2.70
C LEU A 62 20.72 -11.18 -3.08
N ASN A 63 21.12 -12.09 -2.19
CA ASN A 63 20.88 -13.51 -2.36
C ASN A 63 19.45 -13.88 -1.93
N LEU A 64 18.63 -14.37 -2.86
CA LEU A 64 17.24 -14.80 -2.62
C LEU A 64 17.09 -16.31 -2.37
N LYS A 65 18.17 -17.08 -2.36
CA LYS A 65 18.12 -18.52 -2.11
C LYS A 65 17.55 -18.84 -0.73
N GLY A 66 16.57 -19.72 -0.70
CA GLY A 66 15.94 -20.18 0.54
C GLY A 66 14.76 -19.30 1.03
N PHE A 67 14.41 -18.21 0.33
CA PHE A 67 13.15 -17.54 0.55
C PHE A 67 11.99 -18.31 -0.10
N GLU A 68 10.91 -18.53 0.65
CA GLU A 68 9.70 -19.18 0.13
C GLU A 68 8.77 -18.19 -0.58
N THR A 69 8.71 -16.96 -0.06
CA THR A 69 7.80 -15.93 -0.55
C THR A 69 8.49 -14.57 -0.62
N VAL A 70 8.21 -13.82 -1.67
CA VAL A 70 8.49 -12.39 -1.81
C VAL A 70 7.18 -11.62 -1.72
N ILE A 71 7.11 -10.63 -0.82
CA ILE A 71 6.05 -9.62 -0.78
C ILE A 71 6.66 -8.30 -1.22
N HIS A 72 6.25 -7.84 -2.40
CA HIS A 72 6.85 -6.68 -3.06
C HIS A 72 6.00 -5.42 -2.84
N LEU A 73 6.45 -4.55 -1.91
CA LEU A 73 5.81 -3.28 -1.57
C LEU A 73 6.66 -2.07 -1.95
N ALA A 74 7.97 -2.25 -2.22
CA ALA A 74 8.87 -1.17 -2.58
C ALA A 74 8.44 -0.53 -3.90
N ASN A 75 8.08 0.73 -3.85
CA ASN A 75 7.66 1.53 -5.00
C ASN A 75 7.68 3.02 -4.65
N ILE A 76 7.84 3.89 -5.63
CA ILE A 76 7.43 5.29 -5.50
C ILE A 76 5.90 5.30 -5.52
N ALA A 77 5.32 5.54 -4.35
CA ALA A 77 3.89 5.39 -4.11
C ALA A 77 3.16 6.73 -4.14
N ASN A 78 2.01 6.74 -4.78
CA ASN A 78 1.05 7.79 -5.08
C ASN A 78 1.38 8.66 -6.32
N ASP A 79 0.32 9.25 -6.89
CA ASP A 79 0.41 10.02 -8.12
C ASP A 79 1.34 11.25 -8.00
N PRO A 80 1.24 12.10 -6.95
CA PRO A 80 2.08 13.29 -6.85
C PRO A 80 3.57 12.96 -6.72
N SER A 81 3.92 11.92 -5.95
CA SER A 81 5.33 11.53 -5.76
C SER A 81 5.94 10.95 -7.04
N ALA A 82 5.18 10.17 -7.80
CA ALA A 82 5.66 9.60 -9.05
C ALA A 82 5.78 10.64 -10.18
N GLN A 83 5.11 11.78 -10.03
CA GLN A 83 5.16 12.87 -11.01
C GLN A 83 6.34 13.82 -10.81
N ILE A 84 7.03 13.80 -9.65
CA ILE A 84 8.20 14.64 -9.41
C ILE A 84 9.32 14.28 -10.40
N ASP A 85 9.57 12.98 -10.55
CA ASP A 85 10.50 12.43 -11.52
C ASP A 85 9.89 11.14 -12.11
N PRO A 86 9.27 11.25 -13.30
CA PRO A 86 8.70 10.09 -13.97
C PRO A 86 9.74 9.02 -14.32
N SER A 87 10.97 9.41 -14.70
CA SER A 87 12.02 8.45 -15.10
C SER A 87 12.41 7.54 -13.94
N ILE A 88 12.69 8.10 -12.77
CA ILE A 88 12.97 7.33 -11.55
C ILE A 88 11.77 6.43 -11.19
N SER A 89 10.55 6.91 -11.41
CA SER A 89 9.35 6.12 -11.14
C SER A 89 9.25 4.91 -12.07
N TRP A 90 9.58 5.03 -13.35
CA TRP A 90 9.66 3.90 -14.27
C TRP A 90 10.78 2.94 -13.91
N GLU A 91 11.95 3.46 -13.59
CA GLU A 91 13.11 2.66 -13.19
C GLU A 91 12.80 1.79 -11.95
N ILE A 92 12.27 2.39 -10.88
CA ILE A 92 12.00 1.69 -9.62
C ILE A 92 10.76 0.79 -9.73
N ASN A 93 9.64 1.36 -10.23
CA ASN A 93 8.36 0.67 -10.18
C ASN A 93 8.21 -0.41 -11.26
N VAL A 94 8.97 -0.35 -12.35
CA VAL A 94 8.89 -1.31 -13.45
C VAL A 94 10.18 -2.08 -13.61
N LEU A 95 11.28 -1.42 -13.94
CA LEU A 95 12.53 -2.12 -14.28
C LEU A 95 13.10 -2.89 -13.08
N ALA A 96 13.31 -2.23 -11.95
CA ALA A 96 13.83 -2.89 -10.75
C ALA A 96 12.86 -3.94 -10.20
N SER A 97 11.55 -3.72 -10.31
CA SER A 97 10.53 -4.69 -9.94
C SER A 97 10.57 -5.93 -10.84
N TYR A 98 10.83 -5.77 -12.14
CA TYR A 98 11.03 -6.85 -13.09
C TYR A 98 12.30 -7.65 -12.75
N GLN A 99 13.42 -6.99 -12.49
CA GLN A 99 14.67 -7.65 -12.07
C GLN A 99 14.49 -8.46 -10.78
N LEU A 100 13.74 -7.92 -9.79
CA LEU A 100 13.40 -8.65 -8.59
C LEU A 100 12.54 -9.88 -8.88
N LEU A 101 11.56 -9.78 -9.78
CA LEU A 101 10.68 -10.87 -10.18
C LEU A 101 11.48 -12.01 -10.83
N GLU A 102 12.35 -11.70 -11.81
CA GLU A 102 13.27 -12.64 -12.45
C GLU A 102 14.14 -13.35 -11.43
N LYS A 103 14.81 -12.57 -10.58
CA LYS A 103 15.69 -13.12 -9.56
C LYS A 103 14.93 -14.01 -8.56
N ALA A 104 13.72 -13.63 -8.16
CA ALA A 104 12.90 -14.43 -7.27
C ALA A 104 12.55 -15.80 -7.89
N LYS A 105 12.10 -15.81 -9.15
CA LYS A 105 11.79 -17.04 -9.90
C LYS A 105 13.02 -17.94 -10.01
N ASN A 106 14.16 -17.39 -10.44
CA ASN A 106 15.40 -18.13 -10.65
C ASN A 106 16.03 -18.63 -9.34
N SER A 107 15.73 -17.99 -8.20
CA SER A 107 16.15 -18.41 -6.85
C SER A 107 15.25 -19.48 -6.22
N GLY A 108 14.19 -19.93 -6.92
CA GLY A 108 13.29 -20.96 -6.45
C GLY A 108 12.23 -20.48 -5.44
N VAL A 109 11.96 -19.19 -5.39
CA VAL A 109 10.80 -18.62 -4.65
C VAL A 109 9.52 -19.27 -5.19
N LYS A 110 8.60 -19.60 -4.30
CA LYS A 110 7.34 -20.28 -4.65
C LYS A 110 6.16 -19.33 -4.82
N LYS A 111 6.23 -18.17 -4.20
CA LYS A 111 5.11 -17.22 -4.17
C LYS A 111 5.62 -15.78 -4.27
N PHE A 112 5.01 -15.01 -5.16
CA PHE A 112 5.25 -13.57 -5.31
C PHE A 112 3.94 -12.81 -5.12
N ILE A 113 3.90 -11.90 -4.13
CA ILE A 113 2.71 -11.10 -3.81
C ILE A 113 3.07 -9.64 -4.06
N PHE A 114 2.36 -9.00 -4.96
CA PHE A 114 2.62 -7.62 -5.40
C PHE A 114 1.54 -6.64 -4.93
N ALA A 115 1.98 -5.50 -4.41
CA ALA A 115 1.13 -4.36 -4.12
C ALA A 115 0.92 -3.50 -5.38
N SER A 116 -0.16 -3.73 -6.09
CA SER A 116 -0.64 -2.83 -7.13
C SER A 116 -1.51 -1.71 -6.54
N SER A 117 -2.47 -1.21 -7.28
CA SER A 117 -3.38 -0.13 -6.84
C SER A 117 -4.71 -0.20 -7.58
N GLY A 118 -5.82 0.06 -6.91
CA GLY A 118 -7.11 0.26 -7.57
C GLY A 118 -7.14 1.46 -8.50
N SER A 119 -6.19 2.39 -8.39
CA SER A 119 -6.12 3.56 -9.28
C SER A 119 -5.75 3.23 -10.73
N VAL A 120 -5.32 2.00 -11.04
CA VAL A 120 -5.09 1.52 -12.42
C VAL A 120 -6.36 1.53 -13.27
N TYR A 121 -7.53 1.49 -12.66
CA TYR A 121 -8.81 1.60 -13.36
C TYR A 121 -9.09 2.99 -13.93
N GLY A 122 -8.47 4.04 -13.36
CA GLY A 122 -8.71 5.43 -13.75
C GLY A 122 -10.09 5.92 -13.32
N VAL A 123 -10.85 6.49 -14.27
CA VAL A 123 -12.23 6.93 -14.05
C VAL A 123 -13.19 5.83 -14.49
N LYS A 124 -14.12 5.46 -13.60
CA LYS A 124 -15.12 4.43 -13.88
C LYS A 124 -16.52 4.89 -13.46
N LYS A 125 -17.48 4.72 -14.37
CA LYS A 125 -18.90 5.03 -14.12
C LYS A 125 -19.65 3.82 -13.56
N GLU A 126 -19.12 2.63 -13.72
CA GLU A 126 -19.70 1.37 -13.27
C GLU A 126 -19.91 1.36 -11.76
N LYS A 127 -21.06 0.86 -11.33
CA LYS A 127 -21.41 0.72 -9.90
C LYS A 127 -20.51 -0.29 -9.18
N LYS A 128 -19.95 -1.25 -9.91
CA LYS A 128 -19.02 -2.28 -9.41
C LYS A 128 -17.82 -2.36 -10.35
N VAL A 129 -16.66 -1.97 -9.87
CA VAL A 129 -15.39 -2.05 -10.62
C VAL A 129 -14.70 -3.36 -10.27
N THR A 130 -14.83 -4.34 -11.15
CA THR A 130 -14.30 -5.71 -11.02
C THR A 130 -12.96 -5.88 -11.73
N GLU A 131 -12.27 -7.00 -11.52
CA GLU A 131 -10.92 -7.24 -12.02
C GLU A 131 -10.85 -7.42 -13.55
N ASP A 132 -11.96 -7.74 -14.19
CA ASP A 132 -12.11 -7.93 -15.64
C ASP A 132 -12.36 -6.66 -16.45
N LEU A 133 -12.68 -5.55 -15.77
CA LEU A 133 -12.87 -4.28 -16.45
C LEU A 133 -11.57 -3.71 -17.05
N SER A 134 -11.75 -2.96 -18.13
CA SER A 134 -10.65 -2.26 -18.81
C SER A 134 -9.89 -1.34 -17.86
N LEU A 135 -8.58 -1.22 -18.06
CA LEU A 135 -7.69 -0.38 -17.27
C LEU A 135 -7.33 0.87 -18.08
N VAL A 136 -7.55 2.06 -17.49
CA VAL A 136 -7.29 3.35 -18.11
C VAL A 136 -6.45 4.22 -17.17
N PRO A 137 -5.15 3.90 -17.01
CA PRO A 137 -4.27 4.62 -16.09
C PRO A 137 -4.04 6.05 -16.56
N ILE A 138 -4.21 7.03 -15.68
CA ILE A 138 -4.15 8.46 -16.02
C ILE A 138 -2.87 9.15 -15.54
N SER A 139 -2.12 8.56 -14.62
CA SER A 139 -0.89 9.12 -14.06
C SER A 139 0.31 8.21 -14.30
N THR A 140 1.53 8.74 -14.12
CA THR A 140 2.77 7.96 -14.14
C THR A 140 2.71 6.79 -13.16
N TYR A 141 2.26 7.02 -11.93
CA TYR A 141 2.10 5.98 -10.93
C TYR A 141 1.19 4.84 -11.42
N ASN A 142 0.01 5.18 -11.93
CA ASN A 142 -0.95 4.19 -12.39
C ASN A 142 -0.44 3.41 -13.61
N LYS A 143 0.25 4.09 -14.53
CA LYS A 143 0.88 3.48 -15.72
C LYS A 143 1.96 2.47 -15.30
N THR A 144 2.85 2.86 -14.38
CA THR A 144 3.91 1.95 -13.90
C THR A 144 3.34 0.73 -13.20
N LYS A 145 2.28 0.89 -12.37
CA LYS A 145 1.59 -0.23 -11.73
C LYS A 145 0.99 -1.18 -12.76
N LEU A 146 0.24 -0.66 -13.75
CA LEU A 146 -0.39 -1.46 -14.80
C LEU A 146 0.64 -2.24 -15.63
N ILE A 147 1.71 -1.58 -16.06
CA ILE A 147 2.73 -2.25 -16.88
C ILE A 147 3.39 -3.38 -16.10
N PHE A 148 3.75 -3.15 -14.84
CA PHE A 148 4.33 -4.22 -14.04
C PHE A 148 3.33 -5.34 -13.74
N GLU A 149 2.03 -5.06 -13.54
CA GLU A 149 1.01 -6.11 -13.45
C GLU A 149 1.00 -7.04 -14.66
N LYS A 150 1.06 -6.48 -15.88
CA LYS A 150 1.08 -7.27 -17.12
C LYS A 150 2.31 -8.16 -17.20
N ILE A 151 3.49 -7.62 -16.92
CA ILE A 151 4.74 -8.38 -16.83
C ILE A 151 4.60 -9.48 -15.79
N LEU A 152 4.18 -9.12 -14.58
CA LEU A 152 4.06 -10.02 -13.44
C LEU A 152 3.16 -11.23 -13.76
N MET A 153 2.01 -11.00 -14.38
CA MET A 153 1.04 -12.07 -14.65
C MET A 153 1.52 -13.07 -15.71
N SER A 154 2.42 -12.69 -16.62
CA SER A 154 3.03 -13.62 -17.59
C SER A 154 3.98 -14.64 -16.94
N TYR A 155 4.41 -14.38 -15.70
CA TYR A 155 5.31 -15.27 -14.94
C TYR A 155 4.58 -16.34 -14.12
N ASN A 156 3.25 -16.28 -14.04
CA ASN A 156 2.49 -17.22 -13.22
C ASN A 156 2.63 -18.65 -13.75
N ALA A 157 3.04 -19.57 -12.90
CA ALA A 157 3.27 -20.97 -13.23
C ALA A 157 2.96 -21.87 -12.02
N ASN A 158 2.86 -23.17 -12.23
CA ASN A 158 2.55 -24.15 -11.18
C ASN A 158 3.52 -24.11 -9.99
N ASN A 159 4.79 -23.85 -10.26
CA ASN A 159 5.85 -23.76 -9.26
C ASN A 159 6.16 -22.33 -8.78
N PHE A 160 5.53 -21.31 -9.38
CA PHE A 160 5.73 -19.90 -9.04
C PHE A 160 4.38 -19.15 -9.07
N LYS A 161 3.69 -19.13 -7.94
CA LYS A 161 2.34 -18.57 -7.83
C LYS A 161 2.39 -17.05 -7.62
N ILE A 162 1.61 -16.33 -8.40
CA ILE A 162 1.57 -14.88 -8.40
C ILE A 162 0.21 -14.37 -7.89
N PHE A 163 0.27 -13.43 -6.95
CA PHE A 163 -0.87 -12.68 -6.45
C PHE A 163 -0.62 -11.18 -6.60
N CYS A 164 -1.47 -10.53 -7.36
CA CYS A 164 -1.45 -9.08 -7.54
C CYS A 164 -2.65 -8.47 -6.82
N ILE A 165 -2.41 -7.56 -5.88
CA ILE A 165 -3.46 -6.97 -5.07
C ILE A 165 -3.67 -5.52 -5.51
N ARG A 166 -4.90 -5.14 -5.86
CA ARG A 166 -5.32 -3.77 -6.17
C ARG A 166 -6.11 -3.21 -4.98
N PRO A 167 -5.45 -2.59 -3.99
CA PRO A 167 -6.16 -2.01 -2.86
C PRO A 167 -6.91 -0.73 -3.21
N GLY A 168 -7.96 -0.45 -2.45
CA GLY A 168 -8.48 0.90 -2.28
C GLY A 168 -7.51 1.78 -1.49
N THR A 169 -7.92 3.00 -1.15
CA THR A 169 -7.13 3.89 -0.27
C THR A 169 -7.03 3.27 1.12
N ILE A 170 -5.81 3.01 1.56
CA ILE A 170 -5.55 2.38 2.86
C ILE A 170 -5.62 3.45 3.95
N CYS A 171 -6.29 3.18 5.07
CA CYS A 171 -6.41 4.09 6.22
C CYS A 171 -6.05 3.38 7.53
N GLY A 172 -5.76 4.16 8.58
CA GLY A 172 -5.47 3.67 9.93
C GLY A 172 -4.02 3.87 10.35
N LEU A 173 -3.69 3.43 11.57
CA LEU A 173 -2.41 3.68 12.22
C LEU A 173 -1.29 2.78 11.71
N SER A 174 -0.10 3.35 11.61
CA SER A 174 1.13 2.65 11.27
C SER A 174 2.33 3.31 11.97
N PRO A 175 3.38 2.55 12.34
CA PRO A 175 4.64 3.12 12.83
C PRO A 175 5.27 4.12 11.86
N ARG A 176 5.10 3.91 10.56
CA ARG A 176 5.40 4.88 9.50
C ARG A 176 4.08 5.42 8.97
N MET A 177 3.58 6.46 9.59
CA MET A 177 2.29 7.05 9.26
C MET A 177 2.27 7.73 7.89
N ARG A 178 1.10 7.79 7.23
CA ARG A 178 0.88 8.53 5.99
C ARG A 178 -0.28 9.52 6.17
N TRP A 179 0.08 10.77 6.43
CA TRP A 179 -0.88 11.86 6.53
C TRP A 179 -1.35 12.41 5.18
N ASP A 180 -0.79 11.91 4.07
CA ASP A 180 -1.17 12.27 2.70
C ASP A 180 -2.28 11.36 2.10
N LEU A 181 -2.87 10.47 2.88
CA LEU A 181 -4.02 9.64 2.49
C LEU A 181 -5.32 10.22 3.00
N SER A 182 -6.39 10.19 2.21
CA SER A 182 -7.63 10.96 2.44
C SER A 182 -8.20 10.84 3.85
N VAL A 183 -8.45 9.62 4.36
CA VAL A 183 -8.99 9.41 5.71
C VAL A 183 -8.04 10.00 6.76
N ASN A 184 -6.76 9.62 6.68
CA ASN A 184 -5.74 10.04 7.65
C ASN A 184 -5.53 11.56 7.62
N LEU A 185 -5.47 12.16 6.41
CA LEU A 185 -5.26 13.60 6.21
C LEU A 185 -6.40 14.43 6.79
N LEU A 186 -7.63 14.08 6.43
CA LEU A 186 -8.81 14.83 6.88
C LEU A 186 -8.98 14.73 8.41
N THR A 187 -8.67 13.54 8.97
CA THR A 187 -8.70 13.32 10.41
C THR A 187 -7.63 14.15 11.12
N LEU A 188 -6.38 14.13 10.61
CA LEU A 188 -5.29 14.94 11.15
C LEU A 188 -5.64 16.43 11.14
N SER A 189 -6.18 16.93 10.02
CA SER A 189 -6.58 18.34 9.86
C SER A 189 -7.66 18.72 10.86
N ALA A 190 -8.67 17.86 11.04
CA ALA A 190 -9.73 18.05 12.03
C ALA A 190 -9.19 18.14 13.47
N LEU A 191 -8.25 17.26 13.82
CA LEU A 191 -7.68 17.21 15.17
C LEU A 191 -6.79 18.39 15.47
N LYS A 192 -5.89 18.76 14.53
CA LYS A 192 -4.90 19.83 14.74
C LYS A 192 -5.48 21.24 14.56
N TYR A 193 -6.33 21.42 13.55
CA TYR A 193 -6.74 22.75 13.11
C TYR A 193 -8.24 22.98 13.29
N LYS A 194 -9.01 22.00 13.78
CA LYS A 194 -10.46 22.05 13.87
C LYS A 194 -11.14 22.34 12.52
N ARG A 195 -10.49 21.97 11.42
CA ARG A 195 -10.89 22.20 10.04
C ARG A 195 -10.79 20.94 9.21
N ILE A 196 -11.75 20.75 8.31
CA ILE A 196 -11.79 19.66 7.35
C ILE A 196 -11.91 20.30 5.96
N GLU A 197 -10.82 20.27 5.17
CA GLU A 197 -10.80 20.85 3.83
C GLU A 197 -11.23 19.80 2.81
N VAL A 198 -12.37 20.00 2.17
CA VAL A 198 -12.97 19.08 1.21
C VAL A 198 -12.85 19.66 -0.20
N PHE A 199 -12.02 19.04 -1.02
CA PHE A 199 -11.87 19.41 -2.42
C PHE A 199 -12.82 18.56 -3.29
N GLY A 200 -13.83 19.21 -3.91
CA GLY A 200 -14.93 18.57 -4.62
C GLY A 200 -15.98 18.03 -3.65
N GLY A 201 -15.92 16.74 -3.34
CA GLY A 201 -16.77 16.09 -2.33
C GLY A 201 -17.68 14.98 -2.87
N SER A 202 -18.11 15.03 -4.14
CA SER A 202 -18.99 14.01 -4.76
C SER A 202 -18.25 12.77 -5.26
N GLN A 203 -16.92 12.86 -5.45
CA GLN A 203 -16.11 11.76 -5.96
C GLN A 203 -16.04 10.59 -4.98
N PHE A 204 -16.27 9.40 -5.49
CA PHE A 204 -16.16 8.15 -4.73
C PHE A 204 -14.71 7.72 -4.55
N ARG A 205 -14.38 7.27 -3.35
CA ARG A 205 -13.09 6.65 -3.02
C ARG A 205 -13.34 5.30 -2.34
N PRO A 206 -12.76 4.24 -2.88
CA PRO A 206 -12.74 2.95 -2.20
C PRO A 206 -11.71 2.97 -1.08
N HIS A 207 -12.03 2.33 0.05
CA HIS A 207 -11.19 2.29 1.24
C HIS A 207 -10.98 0.88 1.76
N ILE A 208 -9.86 0.68 2.43
CA ILE A 208 -9.54 -0.50 3.21
C ILE A 208 -8.80 -0.10 4.47
N HIS A 209 -9.20 -0.65 5.61
CA HIS A 209 -8.46 -0.47 6.86
C HIS A 209 -7.09 -1.18 6.77
N ILE A 210 -6.03 -0.57 7.32
CA ILE A 210 -4.67 -1.13 7.24
C ILE A 210 -4.59 -2.54 7.87
N LYS A 211 -5.31 -2.80 8.95
CA LYS A 211 -5.34 -4.14 9.56
C LYS A 211 -5.93 -5.19 8.62
N ASP A 212 -6.98 -4.84 7.86
CA ASP A 212 -7.52 -5.75 6.85
C ASP A 212 -6.58 -5.89 5.65
N MET A 213 -5.87 -4.83 5.26
CA MET A 213 -4.84 -4.94 4.23
C MET A 213 -3.74 -5.94 4.63
N ILE A 214 -3.28 -5.90 5.88
CA ILE A 214 -2.32 -6.89 6.40
C ILE A 214 -2.91 -8.31 6.35
N ARG A 215 -4.17 -8.48 6.78
CA ARG A 215 -4.88 -9.76 6.71
C ARG A 215 -5.03 -10.29 5.28
N VAL A 216 -5.17 -9.41 4.29
CA VAL A 216 -5.18 -9.79 2.87
C VAL A 216 -3.82 -10.38 2.45
N TYR A 217 -2.69 -9.77 2.81
CA TYR A 217 -1.36 -10.35 2.54
C TYR A 217 -1.18 -11.70 3.23
N GLU A 218 -1.57 -11.80 4.48
CA GLU A 218 -1.50 -13.05 5.26
C GLU A 218 -2.41 -14.14 4.68
N PHE A 219 -3.58 -13.76 4.17
CA PHE A 219 -4.49 -14.68 3.48
C PHE A 219 -3.83 -15.30 2.25
N PHE A 220 -3.23 -14.48 1.37
CA PHE A 220 -2.52 -14.99 0.20
C PHE A 220 -1.24 -15.77 0.57
N LEU A 221 -0.59 -15.42 1.67
CA LEU A 221 0.56 -16.17 2.19
C LEU A 221 0.18 -17.58 2.63
N ASN A 222 -0.93 -17.74 3.35
CA ASN A 222 -1.28 -18.97 4.07
C ASN A 222 -2.30 -19.88 3.35
N LYS A 223 -3.21 -19.31 2.57
CA LYS A 223 -4.24 -20.08 1.90
C LYS A 223 -3.64 -20.96 0.80
N LYS A 224 -3.84 -22.28 0.90
CA LYS A 224 -3.25 -23.26 -0.02
C LYS A 224 -3.95 -23.29 -1.39
N ASN A 225 -5.27 -23.30 -1.42
CA ASN A 225 -6.09 -23.54 -2.61
C ASN A 225 -6.73 -22.26 -3.15
N ILE A 226 -5.94 -21.18 -3.22
CA ILE A 226 -6.37 -19.94 -3.86
C ILE A 226 -5.81 -19.86 -5.27
N LYS A 227 -6.66 -19.49 -6.23
CA LYS A 227 -6.24 -19.32 -7.63
C LYS A 227 -5.30 -18.11 -7.73
N PRO A 228 -4.08 -18.27 -8.28
CA PRO A 228 -3.21 -17.13 -8.57
C PRO A 228 -3.90 -16.14 -9.49
N GLY A 229 -3.54 -14.85 -9.38
CA GLY A 229 -4.14 -13.82 -10.21
C GLY A 229 -4.25 -12.45 -9.54
N ILE A 230 -5.08 -11.61 -10.12
CA ILE A 230 -5.33 -10.24 -9.67
C ILE A 230 -6.58 -10.24 -8.77
N TYR A 231 -6.51 -9.47 -7.67
CA TYR A 231 -7.57 -9.33 -6.69
C TYR A 231 -7.72 -7.88 -6.25
N ASN A 232 -8.92 -7.35 -6.32
CA ASN A 232 -9.28 -6.10 -5.70
C ASN A 232 -9.40 -6.27 -4.18
N ALA A 233 -8.96 -5.26 -3.42
CA ALA A 233 -9.02 -5.26 -1.97
C ALA A 233 -9.53 -3.91 -1.44
N SER A 234 -10.85 -3.78 -1.33
CA SER A 234 -11.55 -2.61 -0.78
C SER A 234 -12.91 -3.07 -0.29
N PHE A 235 -13.27 -2.68 0.93
CA PHE A 235 -14.51 -3.18 1.54
C PHE A 235 -15.52 -2.09 1.83
N GLU A 236 -15.10 -0.82 1.72
CA GLU A 236 -15.98 0.34 1.86
C GLU A 236 -15.69 1.35 0.76
N CYS A 237 -16.73 2.10 0.37
CA CYS A 237 -16.61 3.13 -0.64
C CYS A 237 -17.49 4.32 -0.27
N PHE A 238 -16.86 5.47 -0.05
CA PHE A 238 -17.55 6.69 0.34
C PHE A 238 -17.23 7.85 -0.60
N THR A 239 -18.14 8.82 -0.68
CA THR A 239 -17.77 10.13 -1.21
C THR A 239 -16.91 10.88 -0.19
N ILE A 240 -16.06 11.79 -0.67
CA ILE A 240 -15.22 12.61 0.24
C ILE A 240 -16.11 13.44 1.19
N LYS A 241 -17.28 13.92 0.73
CA LYS A 241 -18.27 14.59 1.59
C LYS A 241 -18.75 13.69 2.73
N LYS A 242 -19.12 12.44 2.43
CA LYS A 242 -19.57 11.48 3.46
C LYS A 242 -18.47 11.19 4.48
N LEU A 243 -17.24 11.02 4.03
CA LEU A 243 -16.07 10.83 4.88
C LEU A 243 -15.85 12.05 5.81
N ALA A 244 -15.93 13.27 5.26
CA ALA A 244 -15.81 14.50 6.04
C ALA A 244 -16.88 14.60 7.14
N ASN A 245 -18.12 14.19 6.83
CA ASN A 245 -19.21 14.16 7.81
C ASN A 245 -18.94 13.16 8.96
N PHE A 246 -18.41 11.97 8.67
CA PHE A 246 -18.01 11.00 9.71
C PHE A 246 -16.96 11.59 10.66
N ILE A 247 -15.97 12.30 10.09
CA ILE A 247 -14.91 12.95 10.87
C ILE A 247 -15.48 14.11 11.69
N GLN A 248 -16.36 14.95 11.09
CA GLN A 248 -17.00 16.07 11.77
C GLN A 248 -17.80 15.61 12.98
N GLN A 249 -18.59 14.54 12.85
CA GLN A 249 -19.40 14.02 13.95
C GLN A 249 -18.55 13.66 15.18
N ARG A 250 -17.33 13.14 14.96
CA ARG A 250 -16.41 12.72 16.02
C ARG A 250 -15.57 13.86 16.59
N THR A 251 -15.17 14.81 15.75
CA THR A 251 -14.17 15.84 16.12
C THR A 251 -14.79 17.21 16.38
N LYS A 252 -16.07 17.41 16.02
CA LYS A 252 -16.78 18.70 16.06
C LYS A 252 -16.08 19.81 15.25
N SER A 253 -15.31 19.43 14.23
CA SER A 253 -14.56 20.34 13.37
C SER A 253 -15.45 20.95 12.29
N LYS A 254 -15.09 22.13 11.77
CA LYS A 254 -15.81 22.78 10.67
C LYS A 254 -15.37 22.22 9.32
N ILE A 255 -16.33 22.01 8.40
CA ILE A 255 -16.06 21.55 7.03
C ILE A 255 -16.05 22.77 6.11
N PHE A 256 -15.01 22.83 5.25
CA PHE A 256 -14.86 23.86 4.22
C PHE A 256 -14.78 23.16 2.85
N TYR A 257 -15.58 23.62 1.89
CA TYR A 257 -15.65 23.04 0.56
C TYR A 257 -14.91 23.90 -0.46
N HIS A 258 -14.09 23.25 -1.29
CA HIS A 258 -13.32 23.87 -2.36
C HIS A 258 -13.62 23.20 -3.70
N LYS A 259 -13.45 23.94 -4.81
CA LYS A 259 -13.48 23.35 -6.16
C LYS A 259 -12.34 22.33 -6.32
N SER A 260 -12.56 21.31 -7.10
CA SER A 260 -11.55 20.28 -7.40
C SER A 260 -11.59 19.88 -8.86
N ASN A 261 -10.40 19.71 -9.43
CA ASN A 261 -10.20 19.14 -10.78
C ASN A 261 -9.87 17.64 -10.71
N ASP A 262 -9.97 17.00 -9.54
CA ASP A 262 -9.70 15.56 -9.39
C ASP A 262 -10.88 14.75 -9.94
N ILE A 263 -10.71 14.27 -11.17
CA ILE A 263 -11.70 13.48 -11.91
C ILE A 263 -11.81 12.02 -11.45
N ARG A 264 -10.86 11.54 -10.63
CA ARG A 264 -10.84 10.14 -10.19
C ARG A 264 -12.06 9.84 -9.35
N SER A 265 -12.84 8.87 -9.79
CA SER A 265 -14.03 8.39 -9.06
C SER A 265 -14.31 6.96 -9.51
N TYR A 266 -14.27 6.02 -8.58
CA TYR A 266 -14.56 4.61 -8.87
C TYR A 266 -14.96 3.85 -7.61
N ARG A 267 -15.73 2.77 -7.80
CA ARG A 267 -16.25 1.91 -6.72
C ARG A 267 -15.68 0.50 -6.87
N LEU A 268 -14.54 0.27 -6.24
CA LEU A 268 -13.84 -1.00 -6.32
C LEU A 268 -14.70 -2.11 -5.68
N ASN A 269 -14.85 -3.21 -6.42
CA ASN A 269 -15.57 -4.39 -5.94
C ASN A 269 -14.57 -5.50 -5.60
N SER A 270 -14.70 -6.09 -4.43
CA SER A 270 -13.82 -7.15 -3.92
C SER A 270 -14.53 -8.51 -3.76
N ASP A 271 -15.65 -8.73 -4.46
CA ASP A 271 -16.43 -9.97 -4.38
C ASP A 271 -15.57 -11.20 -4.70
N LYS A 272 -14.61 -11.10 -5.64
CA LYS A 272 -13.66 -12.18 -5.97
C LYS A 272 -12.83 -12.60 -4.77
N LEU A 273 -12.30 -11.64 -4.01
CA LEU A 273 -11.52 -11.91 -2.81
C LEU A 273 -12.39 -12.53 -1.69
N ILE A 274 -13.60 -11.98 -1.50
CA ILE A 274 -14.58 -12.50 -0.52
C ILE A 274 -14.99 -13.93 -0.88
N LYS A 275 -15.34 -14.20 -2.12
CA LYS A 275 -15.68 -15.56 -2.61
C LYS A 275 -14.53 -16.54 -2.49
N SER A 276 -13.29 -16.05 -2.44
CA SER A 276 -12.11 -16.88 -2.17
C SER A 276 -11.96 -17.25 -0.68
N GLY A 277 -12.85 -16.76 0.18
CA GLY A 277 -12.92 -17.05 1.61
C GLY A 277 -12.26 -16.01 2.52
N PHE A 278 -12.00 -14.79 2.02
CA PHE A 278 -11.59 -13.67 2.86
C PHE A 278 -12.81 -13.01 3.50
N THR A 279 -12.71 -12.65 4.78
CA THR A 279 -13.75 -11.90 5.50
C THR A 279 -13.15 -10.62 6.06
N PRO A 280 -13.60 -9.42 5.63
CA PRO A 280 -13.17 -8.16 6.23
C PRO A 280 -13.64 -8.07 7.69
N LYS A 281 -12.90 -7.33 8.52
CA LYS A 281 -13.17 -7.19 9.96
C LYS A 281 -13.17 -5.75 10.44
N PHE A 282 -12.49 -4.84 9.73
CA PHE A 282 -12.26 -3.48 10.17
C PHE A 282 -12.87 -2.49 9.19
N LEU A 283 -13.50 -1.45 9.74
CA LEU A 283 -14.16 -0.39 8.99
C LEU A 283 -13.27 0.88 8.94
N VAL A 284 -13.62 1.81 8.06
CA VAL A 284 -13.00 3.15 8.03
C VAL A 284 -13.24 3.89 9.36
N GLU A 285 -14.39 3.66 9.97
CA GLU A 285 -14.72 4.25 11.27
C GLU A 285 -13.77 3.79 12.38
N ASP A 286 -13.35 2.52 12.37
CA ASP A 286 -12.33 2.03 13.31
C ASP A 286 -11.00 2.78 13.12
N ALA A 287 -10.62 3.08 11.87
CA ALA A 287 -9.42 3.85 11.59
C ALA A 287 -9.52 5.30 12.11
N LEU A 288 -10.70 5.92 12.00
CA LEU A 288 -10.96 7.25 12.56
C LEU A 288 -10.83 7.25 14.08
N ASP A 289 -11.48 6.30 14.74
CA ASP A 289 -11.50 6.20 16.19
C ASP A 289 -10.09 5.88 16.75
N GLU A 290 -9.34 5.01 16.08
CA GLU A 290 -7.94 4.73 16.42
C GLU A 290 -7.05 5.98 16.31
N ILE A 291 -7.16 6.77 15.24
CA ILE A 291 -6.37 7.99 15.04
C ILE A 291 -6.75 9.06 16.08
N ILE A 292 -8.04 9.22 16.38
CA ILE A 292 -8.54 10.16 17.39
C ILE A 292 -8.00 9.76 18.76
N GLN A 293 -8.12 8.48 19.13
CA GLN A 293 -7.60 8.00 20.40
C GLN A 293 -6.09 8.20 20.53
N TRP A 294 -5.34 7.94 19.44
CA TRP A 294 -3.89 8.14 19.41
C TRP A 294 -3.49 9.62 19.60
N HIS A 295 -4.32 10.54 19.09
CA HIS A 295 -4.17 11.98 19.35
C HIS A 295 -4.43 12.32 20.82
N LEU A 296 -5.52 11.80 21.38
CA LEU A 296 -5.87 12.04 22.80
C LEU A 296 -4.80 11.49 23.75
N ASP A 297 -4.16 10.38 23.40
CA ASP A 297 -3.03 9.80 24.13
C ASP A 297 -1.72 10.62 23.99
N GLY A 298 -1.70 11.73 23.27
CA GLY A 298 -0.49 12.52 23.01
C GLY A 298 0.55 11.85 22.13
N LYS A 299 0.19 10.77 21.42
CA LYS A 299 1.11 9.95 20.61
C LYS A 299 1.18 10.38 19.15
N LEU A 300 0.32 11.34 18.72
CA LEU A 300 0.25 11.75 17.31
C LEU A 300 1.53 12.52 16.93
N ILE A 301 2.28 11.95 15.98
CA ILE A 301 3.49 12.54 15.43
C ILE A 301 3.18 13.03 14.01
N ASP A 302 3.46 14.30 13.75
CA ASP A 302 3.33 14.92 12.43
C ASP A 302 4.66 15.54 12.02
N ASN A 303 5.40 14.83 11.16
CA ASN A 303 6.68 15.28 10.63
C ASN A 303 6.79 14.97 9.12
N ILE A 304 7.86 15.45 8.49
CA ILE A 304 8.08 15.32 7.05
C ILE A 304 8.10 13.87 6.57
N ASN A 305 8.53 12.91 7.40
CA ASN A 305 8.57 11.49 7.04
C ASN A 305 7.17 10.86 6.90
N ASN A 306 6.14 11.55 7.35
CA ASN A 306 4.75 11.11 7.24
C ASN A 306 4.05 11.56 5.94
N TYR A 307 4.76 12.29 5.06
CA TYR A 307 4.25 12.79 3.79
C TYR A 307 5.14 12.35 2.63
N ASN A 308 4.60 11.49 1.74
CA ASN A 308 5.40 10.97 0.64
C ASN A 308 5.94 12.09 -0.26
N LEU A 309 5.06 12.97 -0.75
CA LEU A 309 5.45 14.03 -1.67
C LEU A 309 6.54 14.94 -1.08
N LYS A 310 6.30 15.50 0.12
CA LYS A 310 7.25 16.41 0.78
C LYS A 310 8.62 15.76 1.02
N LYS A 311 8.61 14.48 1.46
CA LYS A 311 9.84 13.74 1.70
C LYS A 311 10.59 13.45 0.41
N MET A 312 9.90 13.01 -0.64
CA MET A 312 10.50 12.72 -1.94
C MET A 312 11.12 13.97 -2.57
N GLN A 313 10.41 15.11 -2.55
CA GLN A 313 10.97 16.40 -2.99
C GLN A 313 12.27 16.74 -2.25
N LYS A 314 12.29 16.59 -0.91
CA LYS A 314 13.50 16.82 -0.13
C LYS A 314 14.66 15.90 -0.54
N LEU A 315 14.38 14.61 -0.77
CA LEU A 315 15.41 13.62 -1.15
C LEU A 315 15.97 13.88 -2.55
N ILE A 316 15.13 14.24 -3.53
CA ILE A 316 15.57 14.58 -4.88
C ILE A 316 16.39 15.88 -4.86
N ASN A 317 15.89 16.92 -4.20
CA ASN A 317 16.59 18.21 -4.10
C ASN A 317 17.98 18.08 -3.41
N SER A 318 18.11 17.16 -2.47
CA SER A 318 19.39 16.87 -1.81
C SER A 318 20.26 15.86 -2.58
N ARG A 319 19.86 15.46 -3.80
CA ARG A 319 20.56 14.48 -4.66
C ARG A 319 20.81 13.11 -3.99
N LEU A 320 20.00 12.77 -2.99
CA LEU A 320 20.05 11.45 -2.33
C LEU A 320 19.32 10.37 -3.13
N ILE A 321 18.51 10.78 -4.12
CA ILE A 321 17.91 9.93 -5.13
C ILE A 321 18.33 10.51 -6.49
N LYS A 322 18.94 9.66 -7.30
CA LYS A 322 19.31 9.94 -8.70
C LYS A 322 18.70 8.88 -9.57
#